data_1b6e3da0d1f2a5221fe77a43fdc44539
#
_entry.id   1b6e3da0d1f2a5221fe77a43fdc44539
#
_cell.length_a   1.000
_cell.length_b   1.000
_cell.length_c   1.000
_cell.angle_alpha   90.00
_cell.angle_beta   90.00
_cell.angle_gamma   90.00
#
_symmetry.space_group_name_H-M   'P 1'
#
loop_
_entity.id
_entity.type
_entity.pdbx_description
1 polymer ?
#
loop_
_entity_poly.entity_id
_entity_poly.type
_entity_poly.pdbx_seq_one_letter_code
_entity_poly.pdbx_strand_id
1 'polypeptide(L)'
;KPHRGRLKGKAMRGNKIAFGDFALQALEPGWITSRQIEAGRRSMSRYARRGGKLWIRVFPDKSITARAAETRMGAGKGAPDYWVAVVKPGKILYEMRGVSEAIARSSMRIAAYKMPVKTKFLIREGFSAKG
;
A
#
# COMPACT_ATOMS: atom_id res chain seq x y z
N LYS A 1 10.54 -4.20 21.76
CA LYS A 1 9.95 -4.92 20.75
C LYS A 1 8.65 -4.36 20.29
N PRO A 2 8.51 -4.22 19.03
CA PRO A 2 7.33 -3.59 18.55
C PRO A 2 6.12 -4.39 18.88
N HIS A 3 5.12 -3.66 19.24
CA HIS A 3 3.97 -4.24 19.61
C HIS A 3 3.12 -4.37 18.43
N ARG A 4 2.82 -5.49 18.00
CA ARG A 4 2.01 -5.59 16.89
C ARG A 4 0.62 -5.57 17.19
N GLY A 5 0.26 -5.58 18.37
CA GLY A 5 -0.95 -5.88 18.83
C GLY A 5 -2.22 -5.43 18.26
N ARG A 6 -2.32 -4.34 17.69
CA ARG A 6 -3.54 -3.87 17.15
C ARG A 6 -3.72 -4.02 15.71
N LEU A 7 -3.35 -5.12 15.17
CA LEU A 7 -3.54 -5.33 13.76
C LEU A 7 -4.93 -5.83 13.42
N LYS A 8 -5.75 -6.08 14.41
CA LYS A 8 -7.09 -6.52 14.13
C LYS A 8 -8.03 -5.38 13.89
N GLY A 9 -9.17 -5.67 13.40
CA GLY A 9 -10.19 -4.65 13.17
C GLY A 9 -10.08 -4.09 11.79
N LYS A 10 -11.04 -3.30 11.42
CA LYS A 10 -11.07 -2.70 10.10
C LYS A 10 -10.58 -1.29 10.13
N ALA A 11 -10.11 -0.82 9.01
CA ALA A 11 -9.69 0.56 8.91
C ALA A 11 -10.92 1.43 9.05
N MET A 12 -10.81 2.44 9.91
CA MET A 12 -11.91 3.36 10.07
C MET A 12 -11.72 4.55 9.18
N ARG A 13 -10.51 4.77 8.74
CA ARG A 13 -10.21 5.86 7.83
C ARG A 13 -9.50 5.31 6.63
N GLY A 14 -9.67 5.95 5.52
CA GLY A 14 -8.97 5.51 4.32
C GLY A 14 -9.48 4.21 3.77
N ASN A 15 -10.74 3.88 4.05
CA ASN A 15 -11.31 2.64 3.54
C ASN A 15 -12.26 2.86 2.38
N LYS A 16 -12.29 4.06 1.82
CA LYS A 16 -13.13 4.33 0.67
C LYS A 16 -12.34 5.08 -0.37
N ILE A 17 -12.72 4.91 -1.63
CA ILE A 17 -12.07 5.63 -2.71
C ILE A 17 -12.44 7.09 -2.57
N ALA A 18 -11.45 7.95 -2.57
CA ALA A 18 -11.67 9.38 -2.38
C ALA A 18 -11.32 10.20 -3.60
N PHE A 19 -10.29 9.83 -4.31
CA PHE A 19 -9.79 10.64 -5.42
C PHE A 19 -9.92 10.01 -6.79
N GLY A 20 -9.79 8.72 -6.88
CA GLY A 20 -9.71 8.06 -8.16
C GLY A 20 -10.96 7.32 -8.53
N ASP A 21 -10.88 6.58 -9.62
CA ASP A 21 -11.98 5.73 -10.08
C ASP A 21 -11.74 4.30 -9.67
N PHE A 22 -10.49 3.94 -9.45
CA PHE A 22 -10.09 2.58 -9.12
C PHE A 22 -9.17 2.58 -7.93
N ALA A 23 -9.15 1.52 -7.19
CA ALA A 23 -8.31 1.45 -6.00
C ALA A 23 -7.86 0.04 -5.71
N LEU A 24 -6.78 -0.06 -4.95
CA LEU A 24 -6.28 -1.33 -4.46
C LEU A 24 -6.47 -1.26 -2.95
N GLN A 25 -7.19 -2.22 -2.40
CA GLN A 25 -7.52 -2.22 -0.99
C GLN A 25 -6.94 -3.42 -0.29
N ALA A 26 -6.43 -3.22 0.91
CA ALA A 26 -5.89 -4.32 1.69
C ALA A 26 -7.03 -5.13 2.29
N LEU A 27 -6.89 -6.44 2.27
CA LEU A 27 -7.89 -7.33 2.85
C LEU A 27 -7.41 -7.92 4.17
N GLU A 28 -6.15 -7.76 4.47
CA GLU A 28 -5.55 -8.30 5.68
C GLU A 28 -4.76 -7.24 6.41
N PRO A 29 -4.56 -7.42 7.70
CA PRO A 29 -3.70 -6.48 8.40
C PRO A 29 -2.25 -6.81 8.11
N GLY A 30 -1.40 -5.84 8.22
CA GLY A 30 0.03 -6.10 8.01
C GLY A 30 0.83 -4.82 7.94
N TRP A 31 2.12 -5.00 7.79
CA TRP A 31 3.04 -3.89 7.64
C TRP A 31 3.54 -3.89 6.21
N ILE A 32 3.45 -2.74 5.57
CA ILE A 32 3.93 -2.60 4.21
C ILE A 32 5.14 -1.67 4.28
N THR A 33 6.29 -2.14 3.82
CA THR A 33 7.50 -1.37 3.92
C THR A 33 7.52 -0.25 2.90
N SER A 34 8.32 0.77 3.16
CA SER A 34 8.46 1.86 2.20
C SER A 34 8.96 1.35 0.86
N ARG A 35 9.80 0.31 0.86
CA ARG A 35 10.26 -0.26 -0.38
C ARG A 35 9.14 -0.91 -1.15
N GLN A 36 8.24 -1.60 -0.46
CA GLN A 36 7.11 -2.24 -1.12
C GLN A 36 6.16 -1.18 -1.68
N ILE A 37 5.95 -0.11 -0.93
CA ILE A 37 5.09 0.97 -1.39
C ILE A 37 5.68 1.59 -2.65
N GLU A 38 6.98 1.82 -2.64
CA GLU A 38 7.63 2.42 -3.79
C GLU A 38 7.64 1.47 -4.99
N ALA A 39 7.83 0.19 -4.74
CA ALA A 39 7.81 -0.78 -5.84
C ALA A 39 6.42 -0.81 -6.49
N GLY A 40 5.37 -0.75 -5.68
CA GLY A 40 4.03 -0.71 -6.22
C GLY A 40 3.79 0.56 -7.01
N ARG A 41 4.25 1.69 -6.48
CA ARG A 41 4.09 2.95 -7.16
C ARG A 41 4.78 2.92 -8.53
N ARG A 42 5.98 2.40 -8.58
CA ARG A 42 6.70 2.35 -9.85
C ARG A 42 6.00 1.48 -10.87
N SER A 43 5.49 0.35 -10.43
CA SER A 43 4.84 -0.54 -11.37
C SER A 43 3.58 0.09 -11.92
N MET A 44 2.90 0.91 -11.12
CA MET A 44 1.67 1.52 -11.58
C MET A 44 1.88 2.80 -12.35
N SER A 45 2.92 3.56 -12.04
CA SER A 45 3.12 4.84 -12.69
C SER A 45 3.39 4.70 -14.17
N ARG A 46 3.92 3.56 -14.58
CA ARG A 46 4.14 3.32 -15.97
C ARG A 46 2.84 3.36 -16.73
N TYR A 47 1.78 2.87 -16.14
CA TYR A 47 0.49 2.83 -16.78
C TYR A 47 -0.24 4.15 -16.70
N ALA A 48 0.13 4.98 -15.74
CA ALA A 48 -0.55 6.25 -15.56
C ALA A 48 0.09 7.40 -16.32
N ARG A 49 1.22 7.14 -16.96
CA ARG A 49 1.96 8.23 -17.52
C ARG A 49 1.26 9.02 -18.62
N ARG A 50 0.32 8.49 -19.29
CA ARG A 50 -0.34 9.26 -20.32
C ARG A 50 -1.64 9.86 -19.85
N GLY A 51 -1.57 10.76 -18.93
CA GLY A 51 -2.75 11.46 -18.49
C GLY A 51 -3.43 10.86 -17.29
N GLY A 52 -3.01 9.70 -16.89
CA GLY A 52 -3.58 9.10 -15.68
C GLY A 52 -2.99 9.73 -14.45
N LYS A 53 -3.68 9.54 -13.34
CA LYS A 53 -3.19 10.01 -12.06
C LYS A 53 -3.17 8.87 -11.08
N LEU A 54 -2.21 8.92 -10.17
CA LEU A 54 -2.02 7.88 -9.18
C LEU A 54 -1.86 8.53 -7.84
N TRP A 55 -2.57 8.05 -6.85
CA TRP A 55 -2.44 8.52 -5.48
C TRP A 55 -2.01 7.37 -4.61
N ILE A 56 -1.06 7.63 -3.71
CA ILE A 56 -0.63 6.66 -2.73
C ILE A 56 -1.29 7.05 -1.45
N ARG A 57 -2.12 6.16 -0.91
CA ARG A 57 -2.92 6.46 0.26
C ARG A 57 -2.32 5.96 1.56
N VAL A 58 -1.15 5.35 1.51
CA VAL A 58 -0.47 4.89 2.72
C VAL A 58 0.87 5.58 2.82
N PHE A 59 1.31 5.77 4.05
CA PHE A 59 2.56 6.43 4.29
C PHE A 59 3.35 5.62 5.31
N PRO A 60 4.63 5.37 5.07
CA PRO A 60 5.42 4.57 6.00
C PRO A 60 5.91 5.43 7.17
N ASP A 61 5.09 5.51 8.19
CA ASP A 61 5.41 6.38 9.31
C ASP A 61 5.87 5.67 10.56
N LYS A 62 6.01 4.36 10.53
CA LYS A 62 6.49 3.64 11.69
C LYS A 62 7.88 3.11 11.40
N SER A 63 8.85 3.44 12.23
CA SER A 63 10.20 2.95 11.99
C SER A 63 10.40 1.64 12.72
N ILE A 64 11.06 0.71 12.06
CA ILE A 64 11.34 -0.59 12.60
C ILE A 64 12.84 -0.76 12.68
N THR A 65 13.32 -1.13 13.84
CA THR A 65 14.73 -1.36 14.02
C THR A 65 14.94 -2.86 13.95
N ALA A 66 15.74 -3.30 13.01
CA ALA A 66 16.00 -4.71 12.91
C ALA A 66 16.99 -5.09 13.98
N ARG A 67 16.79 -6.25 14.55
CA ARG A 67 17.69 -6.69 15.55
C ARG A 67 18.63 -7.64 14.87
N ALA A 68 19.83 -7.23 14.65
CA ALA A 68 20.77 -8.08 14.00
C ALA A 68 21.23 -9.15 14.97
N ALA A 69 21.59 -10.27 14.44
CA ALA A 69 22.03 -11.34 15.28
C ALA A 69 23.26 -10.92 16.06
N GLU A 70 24.01 -10.01 15.55
CA GLU A 70 25.16 -9.58 16.22
C GLU A 70 25.01 -8.34 17.00
N THR A 71 23.89 -7.98 17.41
CA THR A 71 23.78 -6.78 18.16
C THR A 71 24.28 -6.93 19.56
N ARG A 72 24.69 -8.05 19.92
CA ARG A 72 25.17 -8.23 21.25
C ARG A 72 26.44 -7.48 21.42
N MET A 73 27.00 -7.52 22.53
CA MET A 73 28.26 -6.91 22.82
C MET A 73 28.26 -5.43 22.69
N GLY A 74 27.17 -4.85 22.94
CA GLY A 74 27.17 -3.43 22.95
C GLY A 74 27.19 -2.76 21.63
N ALA A 75 26.86 -3.48 20.63
CA ALA A 75 26.79 -2.85 19.36
C ALA A 75 25.80 -1.73 19.41
N GLY A 76 25.13 -1.54 20.44
CA GLY A 76 24.28 -0.43 20.57
C GLY A 76 23.03 -0.58 19.78
N LYS A 77 22.21 0.43 19.83
CA LYS A 77 21.02 0.44 19.17
C LYS A 77 21.25 0.90 17.82
N GLY A 78 20.89 0.21 16.93
CA GLY A 78 21.08 0.64 15.59
C GLY A 78 20.04 1.62 15.17
N ALA A 79 20.28 2.25 14.06
CA ALA A 79 19.31 3.12 13.48
C ALA A 79 18.17 2.28 12.96
N PRO A 80 17.04 2.88 12.73
CA PRO A 80 15.93 2.14 12.17
C PRO A 80 16.34 1.60 10.82
N ASP A 81 16.05 0.34 10.59
CA ASP A 81 16.39 -0.23 9.33
C ASP A 81 15.42 0.11 8.24
N TYR A 82 14.19 0.31 8.58
CA TYR A 82 13.23 0.60 7.53
C TYR A 82 11.97 1.17 8.14
N TRP A 83 11.17 1.73 7.27
CA TRP A 83 9.92 2.33 7.67
C TRP A 83 8.77 1.54 7.10
N VAL A 84 7.69 1.46 7.81
CA VAL A 84 6.53 0.71 7.35
C VAL A 84 5.26 1.51 7.58
N ALA A 85 4.24 1.17 6.80
CA ALA A 85 2.90 1.65 7.02
C ALA A 85 2.15 0.49 7.66
N VAL A 86 1.43 0.78 8.72
CA VAL A 86 0.62 -0.24 9.38
C VAL A 86 -0.75 -0.16 8.76
N VAL A 87 -1.21 -1.24 8.15
CA VAL A 87 -2.51 -1.22 7.50
C VAL A 87 -3.43 -2.21 8.16
N LYS A 88 -4.71 -1.93 8.09
CA LYS A 88 -5.75 -2.78 8.59
C LYS A 88 -6.63 -3.19 7.43
N PRO A 89 -7.41 -4.24 7.58
CA PRO A 89 -8.29 -4.65 6.49
C PRO A 89 -9.21 -3.49 6.10
N GLY A 90 -9.34 -3.26 4.83
CA GLY A 90 -10.18 -2.18 4.30
C GLY A 90 -9.41 -0.95 3.90
N LYS A 91 -8.14 -0.85 4.30
CA LYS A 91 -7.37 0.35 3.97
C LYS A 91 -7.09 0.41 2.47
N ILE A 92 -7.32 1.59 1.90
CA ILE A 92 -7.00 1.81 0.49
C ILE A 92 -5.51 2.10 0.41
N LEU A 93 -4.83 1.41 -0.48
CA LEU A 93 -3.40 1.57 -0.63
C LEU A 93 -3.05 2.53 -1.76
N TYR A 94 -3.71 2.38 -2.89
CA TYR A 94 -3.46 3.22 -4.06
C TYR A 94 -4.77 3.54 -4.75
N GLU A 95 -4.82 4.65 -5.47
CA GLU A 95 -5.97 4.97 -6.31
C GLU A 95 -5.47 5.42 -7.67
N MET A 96 -6.23 5.18 -8.70
CA MET A 96 -5.91 5.61 -10.05
C MET A 96 -7.11 6.24 -10.70
N ARG A 97 -6.84 7.15 -11.62
CA ARG A 97 -7.88 7.81 -12.36
C ARG A 97 -7.35 8.17 -13.73
N GLY A 98 -8.21 8.27 -14.71
CA GLY A 98 -7.79 8.69 -16.03
C GLY A 98 -7.25 7.58 -16.88
N VAL A 99 -7.51 6.33 -16.50
CA VAL A 99 -7.11 5.18 -17.28
C VAL A 99 -8.31 4.28 -17.42
N SER A 100 -8.26 3.35 -18.37
CA SER A 100 -9.36 2.44 -18.54
C SER A 100 -9.35 1.41 -17.41
N GLU A 101 -10.47 0.76 -17.22
CA GLU A 101 -10.54 -0.26 -16.20
C GLU A 101 -9.55 -1.38 -16.47
N ALA A 102 -9.38 -1.75 -17.73
CA ALA A 102 -8.46 -2.83 -18.06
C ALA A 102 -7.03 -2.47 -17.67
N ILE A 103 -6.64 -1.24 -17.93
CA ILE A 103 -5.31 -0.79 -17.58
C ILE A 103 -5.16 -0.72 -16.07
N ALA A 104 -6.17 -0.21 -15.38
CA ALA A 104 -6.10 -0.13 -13.93
C ALA A 104 -5.99 -1.51 -13.31
N ARG A 105 -6.75 -2.48 -13.81
CA ARG A 105 -6.67 -3.83 -13.27
C ARG A 105 -5.30 -4.44 -13.48
N SER A 106 -4.74 -4.24 -14.68
CA SER A 106 -3.42 -4.80 -14.96
C SER A 106 -2.36 -4.18 -14.08
N SER A 107 -2.39 -2.86 -13.94
CA SER A 107 -1.35 -2.20 -13.16
C SER A 107 -1.48 -2.54 -11.69
N MET A 108 -2.71 -2.61 -11.19
CA MET A 108 -2.88 -2.91 -9.78
C MET A 108 -2.60 -4.36 -9.46
N ARG A 109 -2.77 -5.25 -10.43
CA ARG A 109 -2.40 -6.63 -10.23
C ARG A 109 -0.90 -6.74 -10.02
N ILE A 110 -0.14 -6.00 -10.81
CA ILE A 110 1.31 -6.02 -10.65
C ILE A 110 1.70 -5.42 -9.31
N ALA A 111 1.06 -4.33 -8.93
CA ALA A 111 1.34 -3.73 -7.63
C ALA A 111 0.98 -4.68 -6.50
N ALA A 112 -0.10 -5.42 -6.66
CA ALA A 112 -0.54 -6.35 -5.63
C ALA A 112 0.52 -7.42 -5.35
N TYR A 113 1.24 -7.83 -6.38
CA TYR A 113 2.28 -8.84 -6.17
C TYR A 113 3.42 -8.30 -5.31
N LYS A 114 3.52 -6.99 -5.16
CA LYS A 114 4.58 -6.42 -4.34
C LYS A 114 4.13 -6.25 -2.89
N MET A 115 2.86 -6.50 -2.61
CA MET A 115 2.35 -6.29 -1.27
C MET A 115 2.41 -7.56 -0.45
N PRO A 116 2.68 -7.43 0.84
CA PRO A 116 2.75 -8.60 1.71
C PRO A 116 1.38 -9.04 2.22
N VAL A 117 0.33 -8.30 1.87
CA VAL A 117 -1.02 -8.63 2.32
C VAL A 117 -1.90 -8.86 1.12
N LYS A 118 -2.97 -9.57 1.30
CA LYS A 118 -3.91 -9.78 0.22
C LYS A 118 -4.63 -8.50 -0.07
N THR A 119 -4.94 -8.27 -1.34
CA THR A 119 -5.55 -7.03 -1.77
C THR A 119 -6.73 -7.32 -2.67
N LYS A 120 -7.50 -6.28 -2.93
CA LYS A 120 -8.67 -6.38 -3.77
C LYS A 120 -8.74 -5.14 -4.64
N PHE A 121 -9.12 -5.31 -5.89
CA PHE A 121 -9.31 -4.20 -6.82
C PHE A 121 -10.72 -3.66 -6.62
N LEU A 122 -10.85 -2.36 -6.51
CA LEU A 122 -12.15 -1.73 -6.33
C LEU A 122 -12.42 -0.73 -7.42
N ILE A 123 -13.68 -0.55 -7.74
CA ILE A 123 -14.14 0.45 -8.69
C ILE A 123 -15.02 1.40 -7.90
N ARG A 124 -14.84 2.68 -8.13
CA ARG A 124 -15.61 3.69 -7.41
C ARG A 124 -17.08 3.51 -7.72
N GLU A 125 -17.88 3.58 -6.69
CA GLU A 125 -19.31 3.43 -6.84
C GLU A 125 -19.82 4.47 -7.81
N GLY A 126 -20.65 4.09 -8.73
CA GLY A 126 -21.18 5.02 -9.71
C GLY A 126 -20.31 5.22 -10.93
N PHE A 127 -19.12 4.66 -10.95
CA PHE A 127 -18.25 4.82 -12.10
C PHE A 127 -18.80 4.07 -13.28
N SER A 128 -18.80 4.72 -14.45
CA SER A 128 -19.24 4.09 -15.67
C SER A 128 -18.05 3.77 -16.52
N ALA A 129 -17.89 2.53 -16.87
CA ALA A 129 -16.76 2.13 -17.66
C ALA A 129 -16.95 2.41 -19.12
N LYS A 130 -18.05 3.00 -19.54
CA LYS A 130 -18.28 3.24 -20.88
C LYS A 130 -17.38 4.21 -21.43
N GLY A 131 -16.88 3.98 -22.26
CA GLY A 131 -16.02 4.83 -22.90
C GLY A 131 -15.65 5.88 -23.16
#